data_505482ce9abe528e0a51ea6a53ac0df0
#
_entry.id   505482ce9abe528e0a51ea6a53ac0df0
#
_cell.length_a   1.000
_cell.length_b   1.000
_cell.length_c   1.000
_cell.angle_alpha   90.00
_cell.angle_beta   90.00
_cell.angle_gamma   90.00
#
_symmetry.space_group_name_H-M   'P 1'
#
loop_
_entity.id
_entity.type
_entity.pdbx_description
1 polymer ?
#
loop_
_entity_poly.entity_id
_entity_poly.type
_entity_poly.pdbx_seq_one_letter_code
_entity_poly.pdbx_strand_id
1 'polypeptide(L)'
;MKVLLVNGSSRENGCTNIALNEVARALNENGIETEKIFVGNKPISDCIACRKCRENGECIFHDEVNAFVEKAKNANGFVFGSPVYFAHPSGRLLSF
;
A
#
# COMPACT_ATOMS: atom_id res chain seq x y z
N MET A 1 15.51 1.28 10.30
CA MET A 1 14.95 1.67 9.02
C MET A 1 13.81 0.70 8.68
N LYS A 2 12.70 1.20 8.21
CA LYS A 2 11.51 0.39 7.92
C LYS A 2 10.95 0.69 6.53
N VAL A 3 10.60 -0.36 5.79
CA VAL A 3 10.00 -0.26 4.47
C VAL A 3 8.64 -0.93 4.47
N LEU A 4 7.63 -0.25 3.93
CA LEU A 4 6.29 -0.79 3.78
C LEU A 4 6.14 -1.36 2.36
N LEU A 5 5.67 -2.59 2.26
CA LEU A 5 5.45 -3.29 1.00
C LEU A 5 3.94 -3.39 0.76
N VAL A 6 3.45 -2.69 -0.23
CA VAL A 6 2.00 -2.60 -0.49
C VAL A 6 1.63 -3.56 -1.61
N ASN A 7 0.73 -4.49 -1.32
CA ASN A 7 0.21 -5.46 -2.27
C ASN A 7 -1.13 -4.99 -2.81
N GLY A 8 -1.14 -4.54 -4.06
CA GLY A 8 -2.34 -4.06 -4.75
C GLY A 8 -3.10 -5.13 -5.53
N SER A 9 -2.77 -6.41 -5.33
CA SER A 9 -3.49 -7.51 -5.95
C SER A 9 -4.77 -7.81 -5.18
N SER A 10 -5.77 -8.34 -5.88
CA SER A 10 -6.97 -8.88 -5.23
C SER A 10 -6.71 -10.26 -4.60
N ARG A 11 -5.57 -10.89 -4.92
CA ARG A 11 -5.17 -12.18 -4.38
C ARG A 11 -4.04 -11.96 -3.37
N GLU A 12 -4.32 -12.22 -2.10
CA GLU A 12 -3.33 -12.00 -1.04
C GLU A 12 -2.06 -12.81 -1.23
N ASN A 13 -2.19 -14.05 -1.66
CA ASN A 13 -1.07 -14.98 -1.78
C ASN A 13 -0.71 -15.32 -3.24
N GLY A 14 -0.96 -14.40 -4.17
CA GLY A 14 -0.66 -14.59 -5.58
C GLY A 14 0.78 -14.19 -5.95
N CYS A 15 1.01 -14.03 -7.25
CA CYS A 15 2.34 -13.71 -7.79
C CYS A 15 2.90 -12.40 -7.26
N THR A 16 2.07 -11.39 -7.08
CA THR A 16 2.50 -10.10 -6.52
C THR A 16 3.06 -10.28 -5.12
N ASN A 17 2.39 -11.10 -4.30
CA ASN A 17 2.86 -11.38 -2.95
C ASN A 17 4.19 -12.14 -2.97
N ILE A 18 4.38 -13.07 -3.89
CA ILE A 18 5.63 -13.81 -4.04
C ILE A 18 6.78 -12.84 -4.34
N ALA A 19 6.55 -11.91 -5.28
CA ALA A 19 7.55 -10.91 -5.63
C ALA A 19 7.88 -10.00 -4.43
N LEU A 20 6.85 -9.55 -3.70
CA LEU A 20 7.06 -8.72 -2.52
C LEU A 20 7.78 -9.47 -1.41
N ASN A 21 7.53 -10.78 -1.26
CA ASN A 21 8.25 -11.60 -0.29
C ASN A 21 9.74 -11.66 -0.61
N GLU A 22 10.11 -11.74 -1.89
CA GLU A 22 11.52 -11.72 -2.28
C GLU A 22 12.18 -10.37 -1.98
N VAL A 23 11.47 -9.28 -2.21
CA VAL A 23 11.96 -7.95 -1.85
C VAL A 23 12.14 -7.86 -0.33
N ALA A 24 11.15 -8.34 0.44
CA ALA A 24 11.22 -8.34 1.90
C ALA A 24 12.41 -9.16 2.39
N ARG A 25 12.65 -10.32 1.80
CA ARG A 25 13.78 -11.17 2.18
C ARG A 25 15.10 -10.43 1.99
N ALA A 26 15.28 -9.80 0.84
CA ALA A 26 16.51 -9.06 0.54
C ALA A 26 16.71 -7.88 1.50
N LEU A 27 15.63 -7.16 1.82
CA LEU A 27 15.69 -6.03 2.75
C LEU A 27 16.02 -6.50 4.16
N ASN A 28 15.37 -7.58 4.61
CA ASN A 28 15.62 -8.12 5.96
C ASN A 28 17.05 -8.63 6.11
N GLU A 29 17.62 -9.23 5.07
CA GLU A 29 19.01 -9.67 5.08
C GLU A 29 19.98 -8.51 5.25
N ASN A 30 19.58 -7.29 4.88
CA ASN A 30 20.39 -6.09 5.02
C ASN A 30 20.01 -5.27 6.27
N GLY A 31 19.29 -5.88 7.20
CA GLY A 31 18.94 -5.25 8.47
C GLY A 31 17.81 -4.23 8.39
N ILE A 32 17.03 -4.26 7.33
CA ILE A 32 15.90 -3.34 7.14
C ILE A 32 14.61 -4.05 7.50
N GLU A 33 13.83 -3.48 8.42
CA GLU A 33 12.53 -4.03 8.78
C GLU A 33 11.53 -3.83 7.65
N THR A 34 10.65 -4.82 7.46
CA THR A 34 9.61 -4.73 6.45
C THR A 34 8.25 -5.06 7.05
N GLU A 35 7.21 -4.44 6.51
CA GLU A 35 5.83 -4.77 6.82
C GLU A 35 5.05 -4.81 5.52
N LYS A 36 4.29 -5.89 5.31
CA LYS A 36 3.44 -6.02 4.12
C LYS A 36 2.05 -5.49 4.42
N ILE A 37 1.53 -4.71 3.49
CA ILE A 37 0.18 -4.14 3.56
C ILE A 37 -0.61 -4.74 2.39
N PHE A 38 -1.66 -5.50 2.70
CA PHE A 38 -2.57 -6.01 1.68
C PHE A 38 -3.73 -5.04 1.55
N VAL A 39 -3.86 -4.43 0.36
CA VAL A 39 -4.93 -3.45 0.10
C VAL A 39 -6.32 -4.09 0.20
N GLY A 40 -6.41 -5.37 -0.13
CA GLY A 40 -7.64 -6.13 0.06
C GLY A 40 -8.61 -6.02 -1.10
N ASN A 41 -9.80 -6.56 -0.89
CA ASN A 41 -10.84 -6.61 -1.92
C ASN A 41 -12.00 -5.65 -1.64
N LYS A 42 -11.93 -4.88 -0.58
CA LYS A 42 -12.96 -3.89 -0.27
C LYS A 42 -12.82 -2.69 -1.19
N PRO A 43 -13.92 -2.06 -1.57
CA PRO A 43 -13.84 -0.85 -2.39
C PRO A 43 -13.04 0.24 -1.68
N ILE A 44 -12.22 0.94 -2.44
CA ILE A 44 -11.49 2.10 -1.97
C ILE A 44 -11.86 3.24 -2.90
N SER A 45 -12.43 4.31 -2.33
CA SER A 45 -12.75 5.50 -3.12
C SER A 45 -11.48 6.25 -3.47
N ASP A 46 -11.42 6.76 -4.68
CA ASP A 46 -10.37 7.69 -5.05
C ASP A 46 -10.59 9.05 -4.37
N CYS A 47 -9.62 9.91 -4.47
CA CYS A 47 -9.71 11.26 -3.90
C CYS A 47 -10.75 12.09 -4.66
N ILE A 48 -11.69 12.69 -3.94
CA ILE A 48 -12.69 13.58 -4.51
C ILE A 48 -12.31 15.06 -4.39
N ALA A 49 -11.08 15.33 -3.97
CA ALA A 49 -10.55 16.69 -3.84
C ALA A 49 -11.37 17.60 -2.91
N CYS A 50 -11.96 17.03 -1.87
CA CYS A 50 -12.76 17.79 -0.91
C CYS A 50 -11.90 18.65 0.03
N ARG A 51 -10.60 18.36 0.14
CA ARG A 51 -9.61 19.12 0.92
C ARG A 51 -9.79 19.08 2.43
N LYS A 52 -10.65 18.22 2.95
CA LYS A 52 -10.85 18.10 4.40
C LYS A 52 -9.60 17.62 5.13
N CYS A 53 -8.76 16.85 4.47
CA CYS A 53 -7.51 16.37 5.06
C CYS A 53 -6.54 17.49 5.41
N ARG A 54 -6.67 18.66 4.80
CA ARG A 54 -5.84 19.83 5.12
C ARG A 54 -6.14 20.35 6.53
N GLU A 55 -7.35 20.15 7.01
CA GLU A 55 -7.76 20.57 8.35
C GLU A 55 -7.46 19.49 9.40
N ASN A 56 -7.79 18.24 9.07
CA ASN A 56 -7.77 17.13 10.02
C ASN A 56 -6.55 16.23 9.92
N GLY A 57 -5.83 16.27 8.79
CA GLY A 57 -4.76 15.31 8.51
C GLY A 57 -5.26 13.92 8.13
N GLU A 58 -6.57 13.76 7.94
CA GLU A 58 -7.19 12.46 7.63
C GLU A 58 -8.19 12.60 6.50
N CYS A 59 -8.34 11.52 5.71
CA CYS A 59 -9.36 11.47 4.68
C CYS A 59 -10.75 11.27 5.30
N ILE A 60 -11.77 11.90 4.71
CA ILE A 60 -13.15 11.74 5.18
C ILE A 60 -13.71 10.34 4.95
N PHE A 61 -13.10 9.55 4.08
CA PHE A 61 -13.58 8.20 3.75
C PHE A 61 -13.18 7.15 4.77
N HIS A 62 -12.49 7.43 5.82
CA HIS A 62 -12.15 6.51 6.93
C HIS A 62 -11.95 5.05 6.50
N ASP A 63 -11.16 4.83 5.45
CA ASP A 63 -10.86 3.49 4.92
C ASP A 63 -9.43 3.08 5.27
N GLU A 64 -8.91 2.07 4.54
CA GLU A 64 -7.55 1.55 4.76
C GLU A 64 -6.46 2.60 4.56
N VAL A 65 -6.76 3.67 3.82
CA VAL A 65 -5.79 4.73 3.52
C VAL A 65 -5.37 5.46 4.81
N ASN A 66 -6.33 5.79 5.68
CA ASN A 66 -6.00 6.49 6.93
C ASN A 66 -5.09 5.64 7.82
N ALA A 67 -5.36 4.34 7.91
CA ALA A 67 -4.52 3.43 8.68
C ALA A 67 -3.11 3.34 8.09
N PHE A 68 -3.02 3.29 6.77
CA PHE A 68 -1.73 3.26 6.08
C PHE A 68 -0.93 4.55 6.32
N VAL A 69 -1.58 5.71 6.26
CA VAL A 69 -0.91 7.00 6.48
C VAL A 69 -0.26 7.05 7.85
N GLU A 70 -0.92 6.51 8.89
CA GLU A 70 -0.32 6.47 10.22
C GLU A 70 0.95 5.62 10.24
N LYS A 71 0.96 4.47 9.57
CA LYS A 71 2.15 3.64 9.43
C LYS A 71 3.22 4.33 8.59
N ALA A 72 2.82 5.04 7.54
CA ALA A 72 3.73 5.72 6.63
C ALA A 72 4.54 6.81 7.33
N LYS A 73 3.99 7.45 8.35
CA LYS A 73 4.70 8.49 9.10
C LYS A 73 5.99 7.97 9.73
N ASN A 74 6.06 6.69 10.04
CA ASN A 74 7.22 6.07 10.68
C ASN A 74 8.04 5.19 9.73
N ALA A 75 7.72 5.21 8.43
CA ALA A 75 8.42 4.42 7.43
C ALA A 75 9.48 5.26 6.72
N ASN A 76 10.50 4.58 6.22
CA ASN A 76 11.60 5.20 5.48
C ASN A 76 11.50 4.98 3.99
N GLY A 77 10.73 3.99 3.56
CA GLY A 77 10.56 3.70 2.13
C GLY A 77 9.33 2.86 1.86
N PHE A 78 8.98 2.79 0.59
CA PHE A 78 7.77 2.11 0.14
C PHE A 78 8.07 1.31 -1.12
N VAL A 79 7.47 0.12 -1.21
CA VAL A 79 7.48 -0.69 -2.43
C VAL A 79 6.04 -1.04 -2.75
N PHE A 80 5.59 -0.69 -3.95
CA PHE A 80 4.23 -0.96 -4.39
C PHE A 80 4.26 -2.08 -5.43
N GLY A 81 3.54 -3.16 -5.16
CA GLY A 81 3.39 -4.27 -6.08
C GLY A 81 1.97 -4.37 -6.59
N SER A 82 1.81 -4.68 -7.87
CA SER A 82 0.49 -4.79 -8.49
C SER A 82 0.52 -5.76 -9.66
N PRO A 83 -0.57 -6.52 -9.88
CA PRO A 83 -0.73 -7.17 -11.18
C PRO A 83 -0.98 -6.12 -12.26
N VAL A 84 -0.81 -6.53 -13.51
CA VAL A 84 -1.05 -5.65 -14.66
C VAL A 84 -2.46 -5.92 -15.17
N TYR A 85 -3.32 -4.90 -15.06
CA TYR A 85 -4.68 -4.93 -15.59
C TYR A 85 -4.80 -3.85 -16.65
N PHE A 86 -5.12 -4.23 -17.90
CA PHE A 86 -5.25 -3.29 -19.00
C PHE A 86 -4.05 -2.36 -19.14
N ALA A 87 -2.83 -2.92 -19.03
CA ALA A 87 -1.56 -2.22 -19.13
C ALA A 87 -1.32 -1.19 -18.00
N HIS A 88 -2.06 -1.28 -16.88
CA HIS A 88 -1.95 -0.39 -15.74
C HIS A 88 -1.85 -1.15 -14.42
N PRO A 89 -1.40 -0.50 -13.36
CA PRO A 89 -1.57 -1.05 -12.02
C PRO A 89 -3.05 -1.24 -11.70
N SER A 90 -3.36 -2.06 -10.69
CA SER A 90 -4.75 -2.28 -10.31
C SER A 90 -5.42 -0.94 -9.92
N GLY A 91 -6.70 -0.80 -10.28
CA GLY A 91 -7.46 0.40 -9.92
C GLY A 91 -7.51 0.63 -8.42
N ARG A 92 -7.54 -0.45 -7.64
CA ARG A 92 -7.54 -0.34 -6.18
C ARG A 92 -6.23 0.24 -5.66
N LEU A 93 -5.10 -0.14 -6.24
CA LEU A 93 -3.81 0.43 -5.85
C LEU A 93 -3.76 1.92 -6.20
N LEU A 94 -4.27 2.30 -7.37
CA LEU A 94 -4.29 3.70 -7.79
C LEU A 94 -5.21 4.54 -6.90
N SER A 95 -6.34 3.97 -6.47
CA SER A 95 -7.26 4.67 -5.55
C SER A 95 -6.67 4.78 -4.14
N PHE A 96 -5.93 3.77 -3.74
CA PHE A 96 -5.24 3.74 -2.46
C PHE A 96 -4.14 4.79 -2.37
#